data_4161c1b583c3eddaa0b4645ceaa0e527
#
_entry.id   4161c1b583c3eddaa0b4645ceaa0e527
#
_cell.length_a   1.000
_cell.length_b   1.000
_cell.length_c   1.000
_cell.angle_alpha   90.00
_cell.angle_beta   90.00
_cell.angle_gamma   90.00
#
_symmetry.space_group_name_H-M   'P 1'
#
loop_
_entity.id
_entity.type
_entity.pdbx_description
1 polymer ?
#
loop_
_entity_poly.entity_id
_entity_poly.type
_entity_poly.pdbx_seq_one_letter_code
_entity_poly.pdbx_strand_id
1 'polypeptide(L)'
;MSLNDTISKALKERIGNLPDGARFATEAELCAEFGVSRMTVNKILTSLAGEGLLKRYPRKGTFVCRKCKSGSPEIMGTIFEMRRNSLKLHISEYHYSRTNAMWQVLLEELRKRLPHADIELTEDADRADLIWCTTRPDLDLPTLTAISSLPEDIEMIRQAAGDTVFFPCAEQKDRAVLPLSISVNINLWNRKHFNRLFGKKSKIPEQLVSHLLKSDWDRIDYPPVVSYLFCPLILMSLVGEGVVKYDPETGSFDFGSSDLHDHLRFHRKMYRKLAPYLRDFEEADEIFEKFHNGEIMALNTFSAQLNYGCRMPDCVVKPCRTANHIPGIASYIGIGRNAFSRALAAKAAGILAGDEFSLLASGFQCNIPANSRTAYSETFLKNMPEGITEILDMLRQPQPLLEAEHFFMTGKVFADAIGKYIIGEFSYDEVEQYLSK
;
A
#
# COMPACT_ATOMS: atom_id res chain seq x y z
N MET A 1 18.32 20.42 62.47
CA MET A 1 17.29 19.67 61.67
C MET A 1 15.96 20.31 61.99
N SER A 2 15.21 20.74 61.00
CA SER A 2 13.89 21.33 61.26
C SER A 2 12.88 20.22 61.63
N LEU A 3 11.79 20.55 62.30
CA LEU A 3 10.72 19.62 62.67
C LEU A 3 10.18 18.95 61.40
N ASN A 4 10.07 19.71 60.30
CA ASN A 4 9.63 19.20 59.02
C ASN A 4 10.57 18.14 58.41
N ASP A 5 11.90 18.33 58.60
CA ASP A 5 12.89 17.36 58.11
C ASP A 5 12.82 16.06 58.90
N THR A 6 12.58 16.14 60.21
CA THR A 6 12.43 14.98 61.07
C THR A 6 11.20 14.16 60.70
N ILE A 7 10.06 14.83 60.51
CA ILE A 7 8.80 14.17 60.09
C ILE A 7 8.96 13.57 58.68
N SER A 8 9.54 14.31 57.74
CA SER A 8 9.77 13.83 56.38
C SER A 8 10.66 12.58 56.37
N LYS A 9 11.70 12.52 57.21
CA LYS A 9 12.57 11.36 57.34
C LYS A 9 11.81 10.14 57.91
N ALA A 10 11.02 10.31 58.97
CA ALA A 10 10.22 9.26 59.56
C ALA A 10 9.17 8.69 58.54
N LEU A 11 8.53 9.59 57.74
CA LEU A 11 7.58 9.15 56.73
C LEU A 11 8.26 8.43 55.55
N LYS A 12 9.47 8.84 55.14
CA LYS A 12 10.27 8.12 54.12
C LYS A 12 10.64 6.70 54.57
N GLU A 13 11.02 6.54 55.82
CA GLU A 13 11.32 5.23 56.40
C GLU A 13 10.07 4.33 56.45
N ARG A 14 8.91 4.89 56.85
CA ARG A 14 7.62 4.19 56.84
C ARG A 14 7.20 3.80 55.46
N ILE A 15 7.35 4.66 54.47
CA ILE A 15 7.09 4.36 53.04
C ILE A 15 7.99 3.21 52.58
N GLY A 16 9.26 3.19 53.01
CA GLY A 16 10.19 2.12 52.66
C GLY A 16 9.79 0.73 53.18
N ASN A 17 8.98 0.66 54.22
CA ASN A 17 8.51 -0.58 54.83
C ASN A 17 7.13 -1.04 54.33
N LEU A 18 6.45 -0.24 53.49
CA LEU A 18 5.12 -0.59 52.95
C LEU A 18 5.23 -1.10 51.49
N PRO A 19 4.39 -2.04 51.08
CA PRO A 19 4.39 -2.49 49.67
C PRO A 19 3.90 -1.39 48.71
N ASP A 20 4.30 -1.47 47.46
CA ASP A 20 3.81 -0.58 46.42
C ASP A 20 2.28 -0.67 46.27
N GLY A 21 1.62 0.47 46.09
CA GLY A 21 0.17 0.55 46.03
C GLY A 21 -0.52 0.46 47.42
N ALA A 22 0.21 0.28 48.51
CA ALA A 22 -0.38 0.29 49.84
C ALA A 22 -0.99 1.65 50.17
N ARG A 23 -2.15 1.63 50.83
CA ARG A 23 -2.79 2.86 51.31
C ARG A 23 -1.94 3.47 52.42
N PHE A 24 -1.55 4.72 52.25
CA PHE A 24 -0.77 5.49 53.23
C PHE A 24 -1.72 6.18 54.22
N ALA A 25 -1.17 6.55 55.39
CA ALA A 25 -1.92 7.23 56.42
C ALA A 25 -2.56 8.53 55.94
N THR A 26 -3.73 8.84 56.43
CA THR A 26 -4.45 10.08 56.12
C THR A 26 -3.82 11.30 56.73
N GLU A 27 -4.10 12.49 56.20
CA GLU A 27 -3.63 13.76 56.81
C GLU A 27 -4.05 13.90 58.27
N ALA A 28 -5.27 13.45 58.63
CA ALA A 28 -5.78 13.53 60.01
C ALA A 28 -5.01 12.62 60.98
N GLU A 29 -4.72 11.38 60.53
CA GLU A 29 -3.91 10.43 61.32
C GLU A 29 -2.48 10.98 61.54
N LEU A 30 -1.87 11.54 60.49
CA LEU A 30 -0.52 12.11 60.62
C LEU A 30 -0.50 13.39 61.46
N CYS A 31 -1.55 14.22 61.41
CA CYS A 31 -1.66 15.36 62.30
C CYS A 31 -1.75 14.94 63.79
N ALA A 32 -2.52 13.91 64.09
CA ALA A 32 -2.64 13.36 65.44
C ALA A 32 -1.33 12.71 65.93
N GLU A 33 -0.64 11.97 65.05
CA GLU A 33 0.60 11.27 65.34
C GLU A 33 1.77 12.22 65.63
N PHE A 34 1.94 13.25 64.79
CA PHE A 34 3.10 14.15 64.88
C PHE A 34 2.80 15.47 65.61
N GLY A 35 1.57 15.71 66.05
CA GLY A 35 1.17 16.93 66.74
C GLY A 35 1.32 18.22 65.93
N VAL A 36 1.18 18.14 64.61
CA VAL A 36 1.41 19.27 63.69
C VAL A 36 0.15 19.65 62.93
N SER A 37 0.12 20.87 62.40
CA SER A 37 -1.01 21.36 61.63
C SER A 37 -1.22 20.58 60.33
N ARG A 38 -2.47 20.53 59.87
CA ARG A 38 -2.83 19.91 58.58
C ARG A 38 -2.06 20.52 57.40
N MET A 39 -1.77 21.82 57.47
CA MET A 39 -1.02 22.52 56.44
C MET A 39 0.44 22.03 56.39
N THR A 40 1.04 21.74 57.54
CA THR A 40 2.38 21.17 57.64
C THR A 40 2.43 19.76 57.06
N VAL A 41 1.49 18.91 57.46
CA VAL A 41 1.38 17.52 56.88
C VAL A 41 1.17 17.55 55.39
N ASN A 42 0.25 18.42 54.90
CA ASN A 42 0.00 18.54 53.47
C ASN A 42 1.23 18.96 52.68
N LYS A 43 2.02 19.92 53.22
CA LYS A 43 3.27 20.37 52.58
C LYS A 43 4.28 19.22 52.48
N ILE A 44 4.43 18.42 53.56
CA ILE A 44 5.34 17.27 53.57
C ILE A 44 4.87 16.18 52.61
N LEU A 45 3.56 15.82 52.62
CA LEU A 45 3.02 14.82 51.71
C LEU A 45 3.09 15.25 50.22
N THR A 46 2.94 16.56 49.95
CA THR A 46 3.13 17.11 48.63
C THR A 46 4.57 17.01 48.14
N SER A 47 5.53 17.27 49.06
CA SER A 47 6.95 17.08 48.77
C SER A 47 7.25 15.60 48.45
N LEU A 48 6.78 14.68 49.30
CA LEU A 48 6.98 13.23 49.10
C LEU A 48 6.28 12.70 47.82
N ALA A 49 5.15 13.29 47.44
CA ALA A 49 4.51 13.00 46.15
C ALA A 49 5.32 13.58 44.98
N GLY A 50 5.88 14.78 45.12
CA GLY A 50 6.82 15.36 44.16
C GLY A 50 8.08 14.53 43.94
N GLU A 51 8.57 13.89 45.02
CA GLU A 51 9.67 12.93 44.97
C GLU A 51 9.25 11.57 44.40
N GLY A 52 7.94 11.39 44.13
CA GLY A 52 7.37 10.17 43.57
C GLY A 52 7.30 8.99 44.52
N LEU A 53 7.38 9.26 45.84
CA LEU A 53 7.24 8.25 46.87
C LEU A 53 5.78 7.98 47.26
N LEU A 54 4.89 8.92 46.94
CA LEU A 54 3.47 8.84 47.22
C LEU A 54 2.67 9.28 45.98
N LYS A 55 1.49 8.68 45.78
CA LYS A 55 0.50 9.11 44.77
C LYS A 55 -0.79 9.47 45.47
N ARG A 56 -1.29 10.70 45.23
CA ARG A 56 -2.48 11.24 45.86
C ARG A 56 -3.63 11.24 44.88
N TYR A 57 -4.73 10.60 45.22
CA TYR A 57 -5.94 10.57 44.42
C TYR A 57 -7.06 11.36 45.13
N PRO A 58 -7.69 12.34 44.48
CA PRO A 58 -8.83 13.05 45.05
C PRO A 58 -9.91 12.07 45.52
N ARG A 59 -10.37 12.24 46.76
CA ARG A 59 -11.42 11.41 47.41
C ARG A 59 -11.07 9.92 47.62
N LYS A 60 -9.96 9.41 47.10
CA LYS A 60 -9.56 8.01 47.24
C LYS A 60 -8.44 7.80 48.28
N GLY A 61 -7.66 8.85 48.59
CA GLY A 61 -6.58 8.77 49.56
C GLY A 61 -5.17 8.90 48.97
N THR A 62 -4.19 8.66 49.81
CA THR A 62 -2.76 8.66 49.46
C THR A 62 -2.26 7.23 49.48
N PHE A 63 -1.47 6.87 48.48
CA PHE A 63 -0.94 5.53 48.28
C PHE A 63 0.59 5.60 48.16
N VAL A 64 1.26 4.57 48.68
CA VAL A 64 2.68 4.39 48.45
C VAL A 64 2.91 4.18 46.95
N CYS A 65 3.76 5.00 46.39
CA CYS A 65 4.31 4.78 45.07
C CYS A 65 5.79 4.50 45.34
N ARG A 66 6.16 3.23 45.35
CA ARG A 66 7.56 2.99 45.10
C ARG A 66 7.75 3.44 43.64
N LYS A 67 8.42 4.56 43.46
CA LYS A 67 9.17 4.64 42.21
C LYS A 67 9.87 3.29 42.14
N CYS A 68 9.47 2.41 41.23
CA CYS A 68 10.43 1.45 40.71
C CYS A 68 11.67 2.29 40.55
N LYS A 69 12.69 2.11 41.41
CA LYS A 69 13.94 2.94 41.40
C LYS A 69 14.16 3.18 39.96
N SER A 70 13.81 4.40 39.52
CA SER A 70 13.46 4.78 38.15
C SER A 70 14.55 4.18 37.32
N GLY A 71 14.22 3.10 36.63
CA GLY A 71 14.98 1.95 36.24
C GLY A 71 16.46 2.15 36.44
N SER A 72 17.12 1.23 37.10
CA SER A 72 18.57 1.28 37.04
C SER A 72 18.93 1.68 35.62
N PRO A 73 19.94 2.53 35.39
CA PRO A 73 20.34 2.89 34.00
C PRO A 73 20.35 1.71 33.09
N GLU A 74 20.57 0.50 33.62
CA GLU A 74 20.50 -0.78 32.95
C GLU A 74 19.06 -1.17 32.51
N ILE A 75 18.01 -1.00 33.36
CA ILE A 75 16.62 -1.32 32.95
C ILE A 75 16.11 -0.32 31.91
N MET A 76 16.41 0.96 32.06
CA MET A 76 16.09 1.97 31.05
C MET A 76 16.86 1.71 29.76
N GLY A 77 18.15 1.33 29.85
CA GLY A 77 18.95 0.89 28.71
C GLY A 77 18.32 -0.30 28.02
N THR A 78 17.91 -1.33 28.75
CA THR A 78 17.25 -2.52 28.19
C THR A 78 15.91 -2.19 27.55
N ILE A 79 15.08 -1.33 28.15
CA ILE A 79 13.81 -0.89 27.55
C ILE A 79 14.06 -0.07 26.26
N PHE A 80 15.06 0.81 26.27
CA PHE A 80 15.46 1.57 25.10
C PHE A 80 16.02 0.66 23.99
N GLU A 81 16.83 -0.33 24.34
CA GLU A 81 17.36 -1.32 23.40
C GLU A 81 16.26 -2.21 22.83
N MET A 82 15.32 -2.69 23.66
CA MET A 82 14.16 -3.45 23.20
C MET A 82 13.31 -2.62 22.22
N ARG A 83 13.01 -1.37 22.54
CA ARG A 83 12.29 -0.47 21.64
C ARG A 83 13.08 -0.11 20.38
N ARG A 84 14.38 0.02 20.49
CA ARG A 84 15.28 0.33 19.37
C ARG A 84 15.34 -0.80 18.35
N ASN A 85 15.12 -2.03 18.81
CA ASN A 85 15.12 -3.23 17.99
C ASN A 85 13.73 -3.71 17.59
N SER A 86 12.66 -3.05 18.06
CA SER A 86 11.28 -3.34 17.61
C SER A 86 10.97 -2.61 16.32
N LEU A 87 10.39 -3.31 15.37
CA LEU A 87 9.95 -2.80 14.08
C LEU A 87 8.48 -3.17 13.86
N LYS A 88 7.60 -2.18 13.85
CA LYS A 88 6.19 -2.38 13.54
C LYS A 88 5.95 -2.13 12.07
N LEU A 89 5.47 -3.15 11.38
CA LEU A 89 5.15 -3.10 9.96
C LEU A 89 3.64 -3.06 9.76
N HIS A 90 3.16 -2.04 9.04
CA HIS A 90 1.80 -1.97 8.53
C HIS A 90 1.78 -2.34 7.05
N ILE A 91 0.81 -3.17 6.66
CA ILE A 91 0.57 -3.57 5.28
C ILE A 91 -0.86 -3.22 4.95
N SER A 92 -1.05 -2.38 3.93
CA SER A 92 -2.40 -2.00 3.54
C SER A 92 -3.19 -3.19 2.99
N GLU A 93 -4.46 -3.29 3.36
CA GLU A 93 -5.30 -4.51 3.28
C GLU A 93 -5.58 -5.06 1.88
N TYR A 94 -5.23 -4.32 0.84
CA TYR A 94 -5.73 -4.61 -0.50
C TYR A 94 -5.39 -6.01 -1.05
N HIS A 95 -4.46 -6.74 -0.46
CA HIS A 95 -3.99 -8.01 -1.03
C HIS A 95 -4.10 -9.23 -0.09
N TYR A 96 -4.92 -9.16 0.92
CA TYR A 96 -4.91 -10.12 2.02
C TYR A 96 -5.07 -11.60 1.63
N SER A 97 -5.92 -11.94 0.67
CA SER A 97 -6.22 -13.36 0.40
C SER A 97 -5.14 -14.08 -0.42
N ARG A 98 -4.54 -13.41 -1.41
CA ARG A 98 -3.48 -13.99 -2.27
C ARG A 98 -2.07 -13.68 -1.81
N THR A 99 -1.88 -12.62 -1.06
CA THR A 99 -0.59 -12.11 -0.62
C THR A 99 -0.18 -12.59 0.77
N ASN A 100 -1.07 -13.22 1.52
CA ASN A 100 -0.73 -13.67 2.87
C ASN A 100 0.46 -14.66 2.87
N ALA A 101 0.51 -15.60 1.93
CA ALA A 101 1.65 -16.50 1.78
C ALA A 101 2.95 -15.77 1.41
N MET A 102 2.87 -14.76 0.51
CA MET A 102 3.99 -13.91 0.15
C MET A 102 4.53 -13.18 1.37
N TRP A 103 3.66 -12.56 2.15
CA TRP A 103 4.04 -11.80 3.33
C TRP A 103 4.73 -12.66 4.36
N GLN A 104 4.24 -13.88 4.61
CA GLN A 104 4.90 -14.80 5.52
C GLN A 104 6.34 -15.09 5.08
N VAL A 105 6.54 -15.38 3.80
CA VAL A 105 7.87 -15.62 3.25
C VAL A 105 8.76 -14.37 3.34
N LEU A 106 8.25 -13.20 2.95
CA LEU A 106 9.01 -11.94 3.03
C LEU A 106 9.38 -11.58 4.46
N LEU A 107 8.47 -11.77 5.43
CA LEU A 107 8.74 -11.52 6.84
C LEU A 107 9.76 -12.48 7.42
N GLU A 108 9.71 -13.76 7.06
CA GLU A 108 10.71 -14.74 7.47
C GLU A 108 12.10 -14.38 6.93
N GLU A 109 12.19 -14.01 5.64
CA GLU A 109 13.45 -13.58 5.05
C GLU A 109 13.95 -12.25 5.66
N LEU A 110 13.05 -11.31 5.95
CA LEU A 110 13.42 -10.07 6.64
C LEU A 110 13.95 -10.33 8.04
N ARG A 111 13.34 -11.25 8.81
CA ARG A 111 13.81 -11.68 10.14
C ARG A 111 15.18 -12.32 10.08
N LYS A 112 15.48 -13.14 9.07
CA LYS A 112 16.81 -13.72 8.86
C LYS A 112 17.89 -12.65 8.63
N ARG A 113 17.55 -11.56 7.94
CA ARG A 113 18.46 -10.46 7.66
C ARG A 113 18.57 -9.42 8.79
N LEU A 114 17.58 -9.39 9.65
CA LEU A 114 17.52 -8.53 10.83
C LEU A 114 17.35 -9.37 12.11
N PRO A 115 18.31 -10.26 12.44
CA PRO A 115 18.13 -11.24 13.50
C PRO A 115 17.98 -10.64 14.91
N HIS A 116 18.34 -9.36 15.08
CA HIS A 116 18.19 -8.64 16.34
C HIS A 116 16.94 -7.77 16.40
N ALA A 117 16.15 -7.75 15.31
CA ALA A 117 14.91 -6.99 15.24
C ALA A 117 13.72 -7.86 15.63
N ASP A 118 12.89 -7.33 16.52
CA ASP A 118 11.57 -7.87 16.81
C ASP A 118 10.55 -7.24 15.84
N ILE A 119 10.11 -8.02 14.85
CA ILE A 119 9.26 -7.55 13.76
C ILE A 119 7.83 -7.99 14.00
N GLU A 120 6.95 -7.01 14.26
CA GLU A 120 5.53 -7.17 14.51
C GLU A 120 4.69 -6.58 13.38
N LEU A 121 3.57 -7.22 13.06
CA LEU A 121 2.54 -6.62 12.19
C LEU A 121 1.60 -5.74 13.02
N THR A 122 1.17 -4.62 12.46
CA THR A 122 0.17 -3.74 13.07
C THR A 122 -0.91 -3.36 12.05
N GLU A 123 -2.15 -3.33 12.52
CA GLU A 123 -3.29 -2.84 11.72
C GLU A 123 -3.35 -1.29 11.71
N ASP A 124 -2.69 -0.64 12.65
CA ASP A 124 -2.69 0.81 12.81
C ASP A 124 -1.47 1.44 12.11
N ALA A 125 -1.70 2.07 10.96
CA ALA A 125 -0.66 2.75 10.18
C ALA A 125 0.02 3.89 10.95
N ASP A 126 -0.71 4.60 11.83
CA ASP A 126 -0.14 5.68 12.64
C ASP A 126 0.85 5.19 13.70
N ARG A 127 0.82 3.91 14.04
CA ARG A 127 1.74 3.27 14.98
C ARG A 127 2.84 2.47 14.32
N ALA A 128 2.84 2.43 13.00
CA ALA A 128 3.85 1.69 12.25
C ALA A 128 5.16 2.46 12.15
N ASP A 129 6.27 1.74 12.24
CA ASP A 129 7.60 2.25 11.91
C ASP A 129 7.85 2.15 10.40
N LEU A 130 7.32 1.11 9.77
CA LEU A 130 7.46 0.82 8.35
C LEU A 130 6.07 0.55 7.77
N ILE A 131 5.76 1.18 6.64
CA ILE A 131 4.46 1.11 6.00
C ILE A 131 4.64 0.63 4.56
N TRP A 132 3.98 -0.46 4.22
CA TRP A 132 3.80 -0.86 2.83
C TRP A 132 2.44 -0.35 2.34
N CYS A 133 2.45 0.49 1.33
CA CYS A 133 1.23 0.96 0.70
C CYS A 133 1.25 0.70 -0.80
N THR A 134 0.08 0.44 -1.34
CA THR A 134 -0.14 0.56 -2.78
C THR A 134 -0.73 1.93 -3.04
N THR A 135 -0.47 2.49 -4.19
CA THR A 135 -1.11 3.76 -4.59
C THR A 135 -2.56 3.57 -5.03
N ARG A 136 -3.32 2.75 -4.29
CA ARG A 136 -4.78 2.66 -4.46
C ARG A 136 -5.47 3.45 -3.34
N PRO A 137 -5.82 4.69 -3.59
CA PRO A 137 -6.36 5.61 -2.59
C PRO A 137 -7.80 5.34 -2.19
N ASP A 138 -8.55 4.60 -3.00
CA ASP A 138 -9.91 4.18 -2.66
C ASP A 138 -9.97 3.34 -1.37
N LEU A 139 -8.82 2.83 -0.93
CA LEU A 139 -8.73 1.93 0.21
C LEU A 139 -7.96 2.50 1.41
N ASP A 140 -7.04 3.48 1.22
CA ASP A 140 -6.07 3.80 2.28
C ASP A 140 -5.49 5.23 2.28
N LEU A 141 -6.31 6.27 2.09
CA LEU A 141 -5.89 7.66 2.37
C LEU A 141 -5.22 7.82 3.75
N PRO A 142 -5.74 7.20 4.84
CA PRO A 142 -5.08 7.23 6.13
C PRO A 142 -3.66 6.68 6.11
N THR A 143 -3.40 5.62 5.36
CA THR A 143 -2.08 4.98 5.27
C THR A 143 -1.05 5.88 4.60
N LEU A 144 -1.43 6.57 3.51
CA LEU A 144 -0.54 7.52 2.84
C LEU A 144 -0.19 8.71 3.73
N THR A 145 -1.15 9.23 4.51
CA THR A 145 -0.91 10.32 5.45
C THR A 145 -0.04 9.92 6.64
N ALA A 146 0.03 8.63 6.96
CA ALA A 146 0.88 8.10 8.02
C ALA A 146 2.37 8.01 7.62
N ILE A 147 2.71 8.16 6.33
CA ILE A 147 4.09 8.13 5.85
C ILE A 147 4.78 9.46 6.16
N SER A 148 6.04 9.37 6.56
CA SER A 148 6.89 10.53 6.81
C SER A 148 7.22 11.30 5.54
N SER A 149 7.32 12.63 5.66
CA SER A 149 7.87 13.53 4.64
C SER A 149 9.08 14.34 5.17
N LEU A 150 9.67 13.90 6.29
CA LEU A 150 10.83 14.57 6.89
C LEU A 150 12.07 14.37 5.99
N PRO A 151 12.84 15.43 5.71
CA PRO A 151 14.03 15.33 4.86
C PRO A 151 15.07 14.32 5.34
N GLU A 152 15.25 14.19 6.66
CA GLU A 152 16.15 13.21 7.25
C GLU A 152 15.71 11.77 7.02
N ASP A 153 14.40 11.49 7.03
CA ASP A 153 13.87 10.15 6.75
C ASP A 153 14.02 9.78 5.27
N ILE A 154 13.83 10.76 4.38
CA ILE A 154 14.04 10.59 2.94
C ILE A 154 15.50 10.25 2.67
N GLU A 155 16.43 10.94 3.32
CA GLU A 155 17.85 10.67 3.18
C GLU A 155 18.25 9.31 3.73
N MET A 156 17.74 8.92 4.91
CA MET A 156 17.99 7.59 5.48
C MET A 156 17.50 6.47 4.56
N ILE A 157 16.33 6.61 3.94
CA ILE A 157 15.79 5.56 3.08
C ILE A 157 16.56 5.47 1.77
N ARG A 158 17.05 6.59 1.23
CA ARG A 158 17.94 6.60 0.07
C ARG A 158 19.27 5.91 0.36
N GLN A 159 19.89 6.21 1.50
CA GLN A 159 21.11 5.54 1.94
C GLN A 159 20.91 4.03 2.13
N ALA A 160 19.76 3.61 2.68
CA ALA A 160 19.41 2.20 2.85
C ALA A 160 19.20 1.47 1.52
N ALA A 161 18.74 2.17 0.47
CA ALA A 161 18.60 1.61 -0.87
C ALA A 161 19.98 1.38 -1.56
N GLY A 162 21.02 2.09 -1.14
CA GLY A 162 22.38 1.96 -1.69
C GLY A 162 22.41 2.15 -3.20
N ASP A 163 23.05 1.19 -3.91
CA ASP A 163 23.19 1.22 -5.39
C ASP A 163 21.94 0.73 -6.15
N THR A 164 20.80 0.59 -5.48
CA THR A 164 19.56 0.15 -6.13
C THR A 164 19.08 1.24 -7.09
N VAL A 165 18.84 0.86 -8.35
CA VAL A 165 18.37 1.77 -9.40
C VAL A 165 16.89 1.50 -9.67
N PHE A 166 16.07 2.49 -9.46
CA PHE A 166 14.63 2.42 -9.70
C PHE A 166 14.24 3.00 -11.05
N PHE A 167 13.10 2.56 -11.58
CA PHE A 167 12.52 3.23 -12.73
C PHE A 167 12.12 4.67 -12.37
N PRO A 168 12.47 5.68 -13.19
CA PRO A 168 12.21 7.10 -12.89
C PRO A 168 10.72 7.42 -12.65
N CYS A 169 9.84 6.70 -13.32
CA CYS A 169 8.38 6.88 -13.17
C CYS A 169 7.85 6.48 -11.79
N ALA A 170 8.60 5.66 -11.03
CA ALA A 170 8.19 5.18 -9.72
C ALA A 170 8.78 5.98 -8.56
N GLU A 171 9.68 6.92 -8.82
CA GLU A 171 10.32 7.71 -7.76
C GLU A 171 9.38 8.78 -7.21
N GLN A 172 9.26 8.82 -5.88
CA GLN A 172 8.60 9.91 -5.15
C GLN A 172 9.64 10.65 -4.31
N LYS A 173 9.89 11.92 -4.66
CA LYS A 173 10.96 12.72 -4.04
C LYS A 173 10.56 13.36 -2.72
N ASP A 174 9.25 13.56 -2.52
CA ASP A 174 8.70 14.34 -1.40
C ASP A 174 8.24 13.49 -0.21
N ARG A 175 8.42 12.18 -0.27
CA ARG A 175 8.05 11.25 0.80
C ARG A 175 9.17 10.26 1.08
N ALA A 176 9.31 9.86 2.33
CA ALA A 176 10.27 8.85 2.77
C ALA A 176 9.79 7.46 2.35
N VAL A 177 9.83 7.20 1.05
CA VAL A 177 9.39 5.93 0.43
C VAL A 177 10.41 5.41 -0.57
N LEU A 178 10.42 4.08 -0.74
CA LEU A 178 11.04 3.40 -1.88
C LEU A 178 9.97 2.69 -2.70
N PRO A 179 10.02 2.77 -4.03
CA PRO A 179 9.14 1.99 -4.88
C PRO A 179 9.53 0.52 -4.82
N LEU A 180 8.53 -0.37 -4.72
CA LEU A 180 8.74 -1.82 -4.70
C LEU A 180 8.34 -2.47 -6.01
N SER A 181 7.18 -2.09 -6.54
CA SER A 181 6.66 -2.65 -7.78
C SER A 181 5.84 -1.63 -8.56
N ILE A 182 5.74 -1.87 -9.85
CA ILE A 182 4.95 -1.07 -10.78
C ILE A 182 3.93 -1.99 -11.44
N SER A 183 2.68 -1.52 -11.49
CA SER A 183 1.62 -2.18 -12.22
C SER A 183 1.11 -1.22 -13.29
N VAL A 184 1.27 -1.60 -14.55
CA VAL A 184 0.86 -0.77 -15.70
C VAL A 184 -0.27 -1.44 -16.47
N ASN A 185 -1.04 -0.65 -17.19
CA ASN A 185 -2.09 -1.15 -18.05
C ASN A 185 -1.49 -1.86 -19.27
N ILE A 186 -1.93 -3.09 -19.51
CA ILE A 186 -1.42 -3.96 -20.56
C ILE A 186 -2.54 -4.67 -21.29
N ASN A 187 -2.23 -5.09 -22.51
CA ASN A 187 -3.05 -6.05 -23.27
C ASN A 187 -2.31 -7.38 -23.35
N LEU A 188 -2.91 -8.44 -22.82
CA LEU A 188 -2.45 -9.81 -22.99
C LEU A 188 -3.14 -10.42 -24.19
N TRP A 189 -2.38 -10.97 -25.12
CA TRP A 189 -2.88 -11.54 -26.36
C TRP A 189 -2.56 -13.02 -26.49
N ASN A 190 -3.52 -13.80 -26.93
CA ASN A 190 -3.28 -15.14 -27.41
C ASN A 190 -2.91 -15.06 -28.91
N ARG A 191 -1.63 -15.21 -29.24
CA ARG A 191 -1.11 -15.12 -30.60
C ARG A 191 -1.81 -16.10 -31.57
N LYS A 192 -2.10 -17.31 -31.11
CA LYS A 192 -2.76 -18.34 -31.93
C LYS A 192 -4.14 -17.88 -32.36
N HIS A 193 -4.94 -17.33 -31.46
CA HIS A 193 -6.27 -16.80 -31.77
C HIS A 193 -6.19 -15.54 -32.61
N PHE A 194 -5.28 -14.64 -32.30
CA PHE A 194 -5.03 -13.45 -33.11
C PHE A 194 -4.67 -13.80 -34.55
N ASN A 195 -3.72 -14.71 -34.76
CA ASN A 195 -3.31 -15.16 -36.09
C ASN A 195 -4.41 -15.85 -36.87
N ARG A 196 -5.33 -16.54 -36.20
CA ARG A 196 -6.49 -17.16 -36.82
C ARG A 196 -7.46 -16.13 -37.40
N LEU A 197 -7.64 -15.02 -36.70
CA LEU A 197 -8.58 -13.97 -37.10
C LEU A 197 -7.98 -12.98 -38.10
N PHE A 198 -6.75 -12.54 -37.86
CA PHE A 198 -6.13 -11.46 -38.63
C PHE A 198 -5.00 -11.92 -39.56
N GLY A 199 -4.66 -13.21 -39.52
CA GLY A 199 -3.58 -13.79 -40.33
C GLY A 199 -2.21 -13.69 -39.63
N LYS A 200 -1.34 -14.65 -39.92
CA LYS A 200 -0.01 -14.82 -39.29
C LYS A 200 0.95 -13.64 -39.53
N LYS A 201 0.74 -12.81 -40.52
CA LYS A 201 1.58 -11.65 -40.86
C LYS A 201 1.13 -10.36 -40.18
N SER A 202 -0.06 -10.35 -39.56
CA SER A 202 -0.58 -9.18 -38.86
C SER A 202 0.20 -8.93 -37.57
N LYS A 203 0.53 -7.67 -37.33
CA LYS A 203 1.15 -7.25 -36.06
C LYS A 203 0.08 -7.15 -34.97
N ILE A 204 0.39 -7.65 -33.79
CA ILE A 204 -0.45 -7.50 -32.61
C ILE A 204 -0.47 -6.01 -32.24
N PRO A 205 -1.65 -5.37 -32.17
CA PRO A 205 -1.77 -3.94 -31.88
C PRO A 205 -1.56 -3.62 -30.39
N GLU A 206 -1.12 -2.40 -30.11
CA GLU A 206 -1.08 -1.87 -28.75
C GLU A 206 -2.49 -1.48 -28.28
N GLN A 207 -3.22 -0.76 -29.10
CA GLN A 207 -4.60 -0.31 -28.83
C GLN A 207 -5.59 -1.34 -29.33
N LEU A 208 -6.12 -2.09 -28.39
CA LEU A 208 -6.91 -3.28 -28.67
C LEU A 208 -8.33 -2.96 -29.07
N VAL A 209 -9.05 -2.18 -28.25
CA VAL A 209 -10.46 -1.87 -28.50
C VAL A 209 -10.60 -1.04 -29.77
N SER A 210 -9.75 -0.03 -29.94
CA SER A 210 -9.72 0.80 -31.16
C SER A 210 -9.42 -0.02 -32.42
N HIS A 211 -8.63 -1.08 -32.32
CA HIS A 211 -8.37 -1.99 -33.44
C HIS A 211 -9.61 -2.85 -33.77
N LEU A 212 -10.24 -3.40 -32.72
CA LEU A 212 -11.41 -4.25 -32.88
C LEU A 212 -12.64 -3.49 -33.42
N LEU A 213 -12.83 -2.24 -33.00
CA LEU A 213 -13.90 -1.37 -33.51
C LEU A 213 -13.84 -1.18 -35.04
N LYS A 214 -12.65 -1.28 -35.62
CA LYS A 214 -12.42 -1.22 -37.08
C LYS A 214 -12.51 -2.58 -37.78
N SER A 215 -12.73 -3.65 -37.02
CA SER A 215 -12.72 -5.03 -37.48
C SER A 215 -14.13 -5.67 -37.48
N ASP A 216 -14.34 -6.73 -38.22
CA ASP A 216 -15.59 -7.48 -38.20
C ASP A 216 -15.65 -8.52 -37.08
N TRP A 217 -15.39 -8.03 -35.83
CA TRP A 217 -15.28 -8.87 -34.65
C TRP A 217 -16.61 -9.49 -34.19
N ASP A 218 -17.74 -8.96 -34.68
CA ASP A 218 -19.09 -9.49 -34.38
C ASP A 218 -19.28 -10.92 -34.85
N ARG A 219 -18.52 -11.36 -35.83
CA ARG A 219 -18.57 -12.74 -36.39
C ARG A 219 -17.76 -13.74 -35.57
N ILE A 220 -17.13 -13.29 -34.47
CA ILE A 220 -16.35 -14.16 -33.60
C ILE A 220 -17.29 -14.88 -32.64
N ASP A 221 -17.20 -16.22 -32.56
CA ASP A 221 -18.07 -17.05 -31.73
C ASP A 221 -17.79 -16.90 -30.19
N TYR A 222 -16.65 -16.35 -29.83
CA TYR A 222 -16.24 -16.11 -28.43
C TYR A 222 -15.83 -14.65 -28.20
N PRO A 223 -15.80 -14.17 -26.95
CA PRO A 223 -15.37 -12.80 -26.64
C PRO A 223 -13.97 -12.54 -27.15
N PRO A 224 -13.74 -11.54 -28.02
CA PRO A 224 -12.42 -11.26 -28.56
C PRO A 224 -11.53 -10.58 -27.50
N VAL A 225 -12.11 -9.81 -26.60
CA VAL A 225 -11.38 -9.08 -25.54
C VAL A 225 -12.26 -8.88 -24.32
N VAL A 226 -11.62 -8.83 -23.16
CA VAL A 226 -12.24 -8.41 -21.90
C VAL A 226 -11.39 -7.37 -21.24
N SER A 227 -12.03 -6.38 -20.64
CA SER A 227 -11.37 -5.39 -19.77
C SER A 227 -12.04 -5.38 -18.38
N TYR A 228 -11.43 -4.73 -17.42
CA TYR A 228 -12.00 -4.55 -16.08
C TYR A 228 -13.20 -3.61 -16.11
N LEU A 229 -14.36 -4.10 -16.49
CA LEU A 229 -15.55 -3.31 -16.80
C LEU A 229 -16.20 -2.65 -15.58
N PHE A 230 -16.03 -3.21 -14.38
CA PHE A 230 -16.70 -2.75 -13.16
C PHE A 230 -15.74 -2.22 -12.11
N CYS A 231 -14.49 -2.02 -12.48
CA CYS A 231 -13.45 -1.52 -11.58
C CYS A 231 -13.09 -0.07 -11.95
N PRO A 232 -12.75 0.79 -11.00
CA PRO A 232 -12.15 2.09 -11.29
C PRO A 232 -11.03 2.06 -12.34
N LEU A 233 -10.42 0.90 -12.49
CA LEU A 233 -9.33 0.63 -13.43
C LEU A 233 -9.76 0.66 -14.90
N ILE A 234 -11.05 0.60 -15.22
CA ILE A 234 -11.53 0.80 -16.61
C ILE A 234 -11.13 2.19 -17.13
N LEU A 235 -11.08 3.17 -16.24
CA LEU A 235 -10.64 4.53 -16.61
C LEU A 235 -9.19 4.52 -17.13
N MET A 236 -8.30 3.72 -16.52
CA MET A 236 -6.94 3.56 -17.02
C MET A 236 -6.90 2.93 -18.42
N SER A 237 -7.77 1.99 -18.68
CA SER A 237 -7.91 1.38 -20.00
C SER A 237 -8.26 2.42 -21.05
N LEU A 238 -9.25 3.26 -20.77
CA LEU A 238 -9.72 4.30 -21.69
C LEU A 238 -8.70 5.44 -21.85
N VAL A 239 -7.94 5.75 -20.81
CA VAL A 239 -6.78 6.65 -20.90
C VAL A 239 -5.69 6.03 -21.78
N GLY A 240 -5.38 4.74 -21.59
CA GLY A 240 -4.41 4.02 -22.41
C GLY A 240 -4.82 3.89 -23.88
N GLU A 241 -6.11 3.77 -24.18
CA GLU A 241 -6.66 3.78 -25.54
C GLU A 241 -6.72 5.20 -26.14
N GLY A 242 -6.50 6.25 -25.32
CA GLY A 242 -6.57 7.65 -25.75
C GLY A 242 -8.00 8.18 -25.89
N VAL A 243 -8.98 7.45 -25.39
CA VAL A 243 -10.41 7.81 -25.43
C VAL A 243 -10.76 8.83 -24.37
N VAL A 244 -10.18 8.69 -23.19
CA VAL A 244 -10.23 9.68 -22.11
C VAL A 244 -8.86 10.34 -22.03
N LYS A 245 -8.83 11.66 -22.01
CA LYS A 245 -7.57 12.40 -21.84
C LYS A 245 -7.34 12.64 -20.36
N TYR A 246 -6.12 12.46 -19.92
CA TYR A 246 -5.66 12.77 -18.58
C TYR A 246 -4.61 13.86 -18.63
N ASP A 247 -4.81 14.88 -17.81
CA ASP A 247 -3.83 15.95 -17.61
C ASP A 247 -3.06 15.69 -16.31
N PRO A 248 -1.78 15.31 -16.38
CA PRO A 248 -0.97 15.01 -15.20
C PRO A 248 -0.64 16.24 -14.36
N GLU A 249 -0.74 17.47 -14.91
CA GLU A 249 -0.46 18.71 -14.16
C GLU A 249 -1.63 19.09 -13.24
N THR A 250 -2.84 18.87 -13.72
CA THR A 250 -4.07 19.21 -12.98
C THR A 250 -4.75 18.00 -12.32
N GLY A 251 -4.36 16.78 -12.71
CA GLY A 251 -5.02 15.54 -12.30
C GLY A 251 -6.42 15.36 -12.92
N SER A 252 -6.80 16.19 -13.90
CA SER A 252 -8.15 16.20 -14.46
C SER A 252 -8.32 15.21 -15.61
N PHE A 253 -9.57 14.79 -15.83
CA PHE A 253 -9.96 13.90 -16.93
C PHE A 253 -10.95 14.61 -17.85
N ASP A 254 -10.73 14.46 -19.17
CA ASP A 254 -11.64 14.93 -20.20
C ASP A 254 -12.39 13.74 -20.81
N PHE A 255 -13.69 13.68 -20.59
CA PHE A 255 -14.61 12.67 -21.09
C PHE A 255 -15.33 13.09 -22.38
N GLY A 256 -15.02 14.26 -22.95
CA GLY A 256 -15.71 14.83 -24.14
C GLY A 256 -15.37 14.21 -25.47
N SER A 257 -14.74 13.02 -25.49
CA SER A 257 -14.41 12.31 -26.71
C SER A 257 -15.62 11.65 -27.36
N SER A 258 -15.83 11.88 -28.66
CA SER A 258 -16.83 11.15 -29.45
C SER A 258 -16.62 9.62 -29.45
N ASP A 259 -15.38 9.18 -29.25
CA ASP A 259 -15.01 7.78 -29.27
C ASP A 259 -15.44 7.06 -27.97
N LEU A 260 -15.73 7.79 -26.90
CA LEU A 260 -16.17 7.23 -25.61
C LEU A 260 -17.47 6.43 -25.78
N HIS A 261 -18.45 6.96 -26.49
CA HIS A 261 -19.71 6.26 -26.73
C HIS A 261 -19.49 4.93 -27.48
N ASP A 262 -18.65 4.93 -28.51
CA ASP A 262 -18.35 3.71 -29.28
C ASP A 262 -17.61 2.67 -28.44
N HIS A 263 -16.67 3.08 -27.61
CA HIS A 263 -16.00 2.21 -26.67
C HIS A 263 -16.93 1.61 -25.62
N LEU A 264 -17.80 2.43 -25.03
CA LEU A 264 -18.79 1.95 -24.05
C LEU A 264 -19.80 0.99 -24.69
N ARG A 265 -20.25 1.28 -25.91
CA ARG A 265 -21.12 0.39 -26.69
C ARG A 265 -20.43 -0.94 -27.00
N PHE A 266 -19.14 -0.91 -27.33
CA PHE A 266 -18.32 -2.10 -27.51
C PHE A 266 -18.26 -2.93 -26.22
N HIS A 267 -17.92 -2.33 -25.08
CA HIS A 267 -17.87 -3.01 -23.80
C HIS A 267 -19.23 -3.61 -23.38
N ARG A 268 -20.32 -2.88 -23.59
CA ARG A 268 -21.67 -3.39 -23.34
C ARG A 268 -21.98 -4.62 -24.20
N LYS A 269 -21.56 -4.62 -25.45
CA LYS A 269 -21.74 -5.76 -26.37
C LYS A 269 -20.88 -6.95 -25.95
N MET A 270 -19.64 -6.69 -25.54
CA MET A 270 -18.73 -7.69 -24.99
C MET A 270 -19.26 -8.31 -23.70
N TYR A 271 -19.79 -7.50 -22.82
CA TYR A 271 -20.44 -7.98 -21.61
C TYR A 271 -21.56 -8.97 -21.92
N ARG A 272 -22.44 -8.63 -22.85
CA ARG A 272 -23.56 -9.51 -23.25
C ARG A 272 -23.09 -10.84 -23.86
N LYS A 273 -21.99 -10.83 -24.61
CA LYS A 273 -21.37 -12.06 -25.12
C LYS A 273 -20.74 -12.91 -24.01
N LEU A 274 -20.15 -12.25 -23.00
CA LEU A 274 -19.46 -12.92 -21.91
C LEU A 274 -20.39 -13.45 -20.82
N ALA A 275 -21.54 -12.78 -20.61
CA ALA A 275 -22.51 -13.11 -19.58
C ALA A 275 -22.92 -14.60 -19.51
N PRO A 276 -23.06 -15.33 -20.63
CA PRO A 276 -23.34 -16.77 -20.59
C PRO A 276 -22.22 -17.63 -19.99
N TYR A 277 -20.99 -17.10 -19.94
CA TYR A 277 -19.79 -17.79 -19.46
C TYR A 277 -19.38 -17.39 -18.05
N LEU A 278 -19.92 -16.28 -17.53
CA LEU A 278 -19.62 -15.74 -16.21
C LEU A 278 -20.86 -15.85 -15.33
N ARG A 279 -20.71 -16.41 -14.15
CA ARG A 279 -21.79 -16.46 -13.13
C ARG A 279 -21.90 -15.15 -12.37
N ASP A 280 -20.73 -14.54 -12.10
CA ASP A 280 -20.60 -13.25 -11.43
C ASP A 280 -19.40 -12.49 -11.99
N PHE A 281 -19.57 -11.18 -12.25
CA PHE A 281 -18.50 -10.33 -12.77
C PHE A 281 -17.45 -9.96 -11.74
N GLU A 282 -17.68 -10.27 -10.49
CA GLU A 282 -16.73 -10.07 -9.40
C GLU A 282 -15.61 -11.12 -9.41
N GLU A 283 -15.77 -12.23 -10.14
CA GLU A 283 -14.77 -13.28 -10.23
C GLU A 283 -13.77 -13.04 -11.38
N ALA A 284 -12.82 -12.12 -11.11
CA ALA A 284 -11.71 -11.87 -12.06
C ALA A 284 -10.98 -13.17 -12.46
N ASP A 285 -10.90 -14.15 -11.57
CA ASP A 285 -10.21 -15.42 -11.78
C ASP A 285 -10.84 -16.23 -12.92
N GLU A 286 -12.16 -16.22 -13.06
CA GLU A 286 -12.85 -16.93 -14.14
C GLU A 286 -12.50 -16.36 -15.53
N ILE A 287 -12.35 -15.03 -15.62
CA ILE A 287 -11.92 -14.36 -16.85
C ILE A 287 -10.52 -14.82 -17.26
N PHE A 288 -9.63 -14.92 -16.31
CA PHE A 288 -8.26 -15.36 -16.56
C PHE A 288 -8.18 -16.84 -16.92
N GLU A 289 -9.00 -17.70 -16.30
CA GLU A 289 -9.12 -19.10 -16.68
C GLU A 289 -9.62 -19.24 -18.13
N LYS A 290 -10.65 -18.49 -18.52
CA LYS A 290 -11.16 -18.48 -19.90
C LYS A 290 -10.13 -17.97 -20.90
N PHE A 291 -9.34 -16.97 -20.54
CA PHE A 291 -8.21 -16.53 -21.36
C PHE A 291 -7.16 -17.65 -21.50
N HIS A 292 -6.82 -18.31 -20.40
CA HIS A 292 -5.87 -19.42 -20.40
C HIS A 292 -6.36 -20.61 -21.24
N ASN A 293 -7.63 -20.91 -21.17
CA ASN A 293 -8.27 -21.99 -21.97
C ASN A 293 -8.45 -21.61 -23.44
N GLY A 294 -8.17 -20.36 -23.82
CA GLY A 294 -8.30 -19.86 -25.17
C GLY A 294 -9.75 -19.54 -25.61
N GLU A 295 -10.63 -19.37 -24.63
CA GLU A 295 -12.02 -18.94 -24.87
C GLU A 295 -12.10 -17.41 -25.09
N ILE A 296 -11.08 -16.67 -24.68
CA ILE A 296 -10.92 -15.23 -24.86
C ILE A 296 -9.63 -15.00 -25.65
N MET A 297 -9.67 -14.12 -26.66
CA MET A 297 -8.51 -13.84 -27.50
C MET A 297 -7.50 -12.90 -26.79
N ALA A 298 -8.00 -11.91 -26.07
CA ALA A 298 -7.18 -10.92 -25.41
C ALA A 298 -7.80 -10.40 -24.12
N LEU A 299 -6.94 -9.99 -23.18
CA LEU A 299 -7.33 -9.31 -21.94
C LEU A 299 -6.68 -7.94 -21.91
N ASN A 300 -7.48 -6.89 -21.67
CA ASN A 300 -6.97 -5.64 -21.20
C ASN A 300 -6.96 -5.68 -19.66
N THR A 301 -5.78 -5.53 -19.05
CA THR A 301 -5.57 -5.73 -17.63
C THR A 301 -4.33 -5.01 -17.12
N PHE A 302 -3.87 -5.34 -15.93
CA PHE A 302 -2.66 -4.82 -15.33
C PHE A 302 -1.52 -5.82 -15.37
N SER A 303 -0.28 -5.31 -15.35
CA SER A 303 0.91 -6.14 -15.28
C SER A 303 0.95 -7.08 -14.07
N ALA A 304 0.21 -6.78 -13.00
CA ALA A 304 0.00 -7.70 -11.88
C ALA A 304 -0.61 -9.05 -12.29
N GLN A 305 -1.17 -9.14 -13.48
CA GLN A 305 -1.78 -10.37 -14.00
C GLN A 305 -0.89 -11.09 -15.03
N LEU A 306 0.37 -10.70 -15.15
CA LEU A 306 1.34 -11.33 -16.07
C LEU A 306 1.50 -12.84 -15.84
N ASN A 307 1.25 -13.34 -14.62
CA ASN A 307 1.25 -14.77 -14.31
C ASN A 307 0.39 -15.61 -15.26
N TYR A 308 -0.76 -15.08 -15.65
CA TYR A 308 -1.63 -15.79 -16.57
C TYR A 308 -1.01 -15.87 -17.97
N GLY A 309 -0.33 -14.78 -18.37
CA GLY A 309 0.44 -14.75 -19.62
C GLY A 309 1.63 -15.70 -19.62
N CYS A 310 2.34 -15.84 -18.49
CA CYS A 310 3.49 -16.73 -18.35
C CYS A 310 3.15 -18.21 -18.49
N ARG A 311 1.91 -18.60 -18.26
CA ARG A 311 1.44 -20.00 -18.39
C ARG A 311 1.08 -20.39 -19.81
N MET A 312 1.08 -19.44 -20.73
CA MET A 312 0.68 -19.64 -22.13
C MET A 312 1.87 -19.40 -23.05
N PRO A 313 2.38 -20.43 -23.76
CA PRO A 313 3.54 -20.28 -24.65
C PRO A 313 3.31 -19.30 -25.81
N ASP A 314 2.04 -19.08 -26.18
CA ASP A 314 1.65 -18.16 -27.26
C ASP A 314 1.12 -16.81 -26.76
N CYS A 315 1.34 -16.48 -25.49
CA CYS A 315 0.94 -15.20 -24.93
C CYS A 315 1.92 -14.10 -25.31
N VAL A 316 1.39 -12.96 -25.75
CA VAL A 316 2.13 -11.73 -26.04
C VAL A 316 1.56 -10.62 -25.21
N VAL A 317 2.43 -9.86 -24.56
CA VAL A 317 2.03 -8.65 -23.84
C VAL A 317 2.32 -7.42 -24.69
N LYS A 318 1.39 -6.46 -24.66
CA LYS A 318 1.54 -5.14 -25.27
C LYS A 318 1.16 -4.07 -24.27
N PRO A 319 1.86 -2.93 -24.24
CA PRO A 319 1.45 -1.80 -23.43
C PRO A 319 0.10 -1.27 -23.94
N CYS A 320 -0.82 -0.97 -23.02
CA CYS A 320 -2.00 -0.17 -23.34
C CYS A 320 -1.64 1.29 -23.00
N ARG A 321 -1.30 2.08 -24.01
CA ARG A 321 -0.73 3.40 -23.85
C ARG A 321 -1.19 4.40 -24.90
N THR A 322 -1.14 5.68 -24.55
CA THR A 322 -1.09 6.78 -25.51
C THR A 322 0.36 7.00 -26.00
N ALA A 323 0.53 7.91 -26.98
CA ALA A 323 1.87 8.27 -27.45
C ALA A 323 2.82 8.76 -26.34
N ASN A 324 2.26 9.36 -25.28
CA ASN A 324 3.03 10.09 -24.27
C ASN A 324 3.17 9.38 -22.93
N HIS A 325 2.28 8.42 -22.58
CA HIS A 325 2.39 7.72 -21.30
C HIS A 325 1.66 6.38 -21.27
N ILE A 326 2.11 5.53 -20.38
CA ILE A 326 1.47 4.27 -20.02
C ILE A 326 0.80 4.44 -18.64
N PRO A 327 -0.53 4.26 -18.55
CA PRO A 327 -1.21 4.33 -17.27
C PRO A 327 -0.73 3.25 -16.32
N GLY A 328 -0.43 3.62 -15.09
CA GLY A 328 0.08 2.68 -14.11
C GLY A 328 -0.01 3.19 -12.67
N ILE A 329 0.22 2.29 -11.74
CA ILE A 329 0.31 2.54 -10.30
C ILE A 329 1.58 1.90 -9.76
N ALA A 330 2.09 2.40 -8.64
CA ALA A 330 3.22 1.78 -7.96
C ALA A 330 2.89 1.42 -6.51
N SER A 331 3.60 0.43 -5.99
CA SER A 331 3.59 0.10 -4.57
C SER A 331 4.85 0.65 -3.93
N TYR A 332 4.73 1.14 -2.71
CA TYR A 332 5.80 1.77 -1.97
C TYR A 332 5.98 1.16 -0.59
N ILE A 333 7.20 1.24 -0.09
CA ILE A 333 7.48 1.02 1.31
C ILE A 333 8.05 2.31 1.90
N GLY A 334 7.50 2.75 3.02
CA GLY A 334 7.81 4.06 3.61
C GLY A 334 8.02 4.01 5.11
N ILE A 335 8.78 4.99 5.62
CA ILE A 335 8.94 5.20 7.06
C ILE A 335 7.69 5.88 7.60
N GLY A 336 7.12 5.35 8.69
CA GLY A 336 5.98 5.95 9.39
C GLY A 336 6.35 7.31 9.99
N ARG A 337 5.45 8.30 9.91
CA ARG A 337 5.69 9.64 10.48
C ARG A 337 5.93 9.61 11.99
N ASN A 338 5.33 8.65 12.69
CA ASN A 338 5.47 8.45 14.13
C ASN A 338 6.45 7.32 14.47
N ALA A 339 7.26 6.87 13.50
CA ALA A 339 8.20 5.78 13.69
C ALA A 339 9.16 6.04 14.86
N PHE A 340 9.25 5.07 15.75
CA PHE A 340 10.20 5.09 16.85
C PHE A 340 11.60 4.64 16.40
N SER A 341 11.65 3.57 15.59
CA SER A 341 12.88 2.95 15.10
C SER A 341 13.16 3.35 13.65
N ARG A 342 13.27 4.67 13.35
CA ARG A 342 13.46 5.21 11.99
C ARG A 342 14.63 4.59 11.23
N ALA A 343 15.79 4.45 11.89
CA ALA A 343 16.97 3.86 11.27
C ALA A 343 16.77 2.36 10.95
N LEU A 344 16.06 1.62 11.80
CA LEU A 344 15.71 0.22 11.56
C LEU A 344 14.69 0.09 10.44
N ALA A 345 13.68 0.98 10.42
CA ALA A 345 12.69 1.04 9.36
C ALA A 345 13.34 1.34 8.00
N ALA A 346 14.24 2.32 7.93
CA ALA A 346 15.00 2.63 6.72
C ALA A 346 15.82 1.43 6.24
N LYS A 347 16.53 0.75 7.14
CA LYS A 347 17.30 -0.45 6.82
C LYS A 347 16.42 -1.57 6.29
N ALA A 348 15.26 -1.81 6.92
CA ALA A 348 14.31 -2.81 6.46
C ALA A 348 13.72 -2.45 5.10
N ALA A 349 13.38 -1.17 4.86
CA ALA A 349 12.93 -0.68 3.56
C ALA A 349 13.96 -0.93 2.46
N GLY A 350 15.25 -0.63 2.71
CA GLY A 350 16.33 -0.89 1.77
C GLY A 350 16.48 -2.37 1.45
N ILE A 351 16.38 -3.25 2.44
CA ILE A 351 16.40 -4.71 2.24
C ILE A 351 15.23 -5.14 1.33
N LEU A 352 13.99 -4.69 1.64
CA LEU A 352 12.80 -5.08 0.89
C LEU A 352 12.79 -4.54 -0.55
N ALA A 353 13.40 -3.40 -0.82
CA ALA A 353 13.55 -2.83 -2.15
C ALA A 353 14.76 -3.39 -2.94
N GLY A 354 15.63 -4.16 -2.29
CA GLY A 354 16.81 -4.77 -2.92
C GLY A 354 16.46 -5.85 -3.95
N ASP A 355 17.45 -6.25 -4.75
CA ASP A 355 17.28 -7.17 -5.89
C ASP A 355 16.57 -8.48 -5.53
N GLU A 356 16.98 -9.11 -4.45
CA GLU A 356 16.48 -10.43 -4.04
C GLU A 356 15.02 -10.37 -3.59
N PHE A 357 14.66 -9.39 -2.75
CA PHE A 357 13.28 -9.22 -2.30
C PHE A 357 12.36 -8.72 -3.41
N SER A 358 12.83 -7.83 -4.27
CA SER A 358 12.09 -7.38 -5.45
C SER A 358 11.77 -8.55 -6.38
N LEU A 359 12.71 -9.48 -6.57
CA LEU A 359 12.48 -10.67 -7.37
C LEU A 359 11.50 -11.64 -6.70
N LEU A 360 11.63 -11.84 -5.39
CA LEU A 360 10.73 -12.69 -4.61
C LEU A 360 9.29 -12.16 -4.64
N ALA A 361 9.11 -10.86 -4.37
CA ALA A 361 7.81 -10.19 -4.42
C ALA A 361 7.16 -10.28 -5.81
N SER A 362 7.96 -10.09 -6.89
CA SER A 362 7.45 -10.23 -8.26
C SER A 362 7.00 -11.64 -8.58
N GLY A 363 7.67 -12.66 -8.02
CA GLY A 363 7.28 -14.06 -8.19
C GLY A 363 5.89 -14.37 -7.64
N PHE A 364 5.48 -13.68 -6.57
CA PHE A 364 4.16 -13.83 -5.96
C PHE A 364 3.08 -12.93 -6.60
N GLN A 365 3.42 -11.68 -6.84
CA GLN A 365 2.45 -10.66 -7.30
C GLN A 365 2.44 -10.46 -8.81
N CYS A 366 3.48 -10.94 -9.52
CA CYS A 366 3.68 -10.75 -10.94
C CYS A 366 3.75 -9.30 -11.42
N ASN A 367 3.89 -8.39 -10.49
CA ASN A 367 4.16 -7.00 -10.75
C ASN A 367 5.59 -6.83 -11.31
N ILE A 368 5.77 -5.78 -12.09
CA ILE A 368 7.10 -5.39 -12.55
C ILE A 368 7.88 -4.84 -11.34
N PRO A 369 9.07 -5.38 -11.03
CA PRO A 369 9.91 -4.79 -9.99
C PRO A 369 10.20 -3.32 -10.29
N ALA A 370 10.01 -2.44 -9.30
CA ALA A 370 10.41 -1.04 -9.46
C ALA A 370 11.94 -0.89 -9.53
N ASN A 371 12.67 -1.85 -8.96
CA ASN A 371 14.11 -2.00 -9.14
C ASN A 371 14.40 -2.46 -10.58
N SER A 372 14.94 -1.54 -11.38
CA SER A 372 15.16 -1.76 -12.81
C SER A 372 16.19 -2.86 -13.08
N ARG A 373 17.22 -3.04 -12.22
CA ARG A 373 18.19 -4.13 -12.35
C ARG A 373 17.52 -5.49 -12.25
N THR A 374 16.64 -5.65 -11.27
CA THR A 374 15.86 -6.88 -11.09
C THR A 374 14.91 -7.11 -12.26
N ALA A 375 14.23 -6.07 -12.75
CA ALA A 375 13.29 -6.16 -13.86
C ALA A 375 13.97 -6.62 -15.18
N TYR A 376 15.23 -6.27 -15.39
CA TYR A 376 16.03 -6.72 -16.55
C TYR A 376 16.86 -7.98 -16.27
N SER A 377 16.71 -8.60 -15.10
CA SER A 377 17.42 -9.84 -14.81
C SER A 377 16.92 -11.00 -15.66
N GLU A 378 17.83 -11.92 -16.02
CA GLU A 378 17.46 -13.14 -16.74
C GLU A 378 16.40 -13.94 -15.97
N THR A 379 16.51 -13.98 -14.65
CA THR A 379 15.58 -14.69 -13.77
C THR A 379 14.15 -14.15 -13.88
N PHE A 380 13.98 -12.82 -13.96
CA PHE A 380 12.67 -12.22 -14.15
C PHE A 380 12.18 -12.44 -15.59
N LEU A 381 13.00 -12.10 -16.59
CA LEU A 381 12.60 -12.09 -18.01
C LEU A 381 12.23 -13.48 -18.54
N LYS A 382 12.93 -14.55 -18.13
CA LYS A 382 12.61 -15.91 -18.61
C LYS A 382 11.22 -16.41 -18.23
N ASN A 383 10.60 -15.80 -17.22
CA ASN A 383 9.28 -16.16 -16.74
C ASN A 383 8.17 -15.21 -17.26
N MET A 384 8.54 -14.25 -18.11
CA MET A 384 7.61 -13.25 -18.63
C MET A 384 7.16 -13.56 -20.07
N PRO A 385 5.96 -13.16 -20.49
CA PRO A 385 5.51 -13.33 -21.86
C PRO A 385 6.33 -12.46 -22.83
N GLU A 386 6.29 -12.84 -24.10
CA GLU A 386 6.90 -12.05 -25.18
C GLU A 386 6.33 -10.62 -25.19
N GLY A 387 7.20 -9.63 -25.32
CA GLY A 387 6.85 -8.20 -25.38
C GLY A 387 7.06 -7.46 -24.06
N ILE A 388 7.39 -8.14 -22.96
CA ILE A 388 7.64 -7.47 -21.66
C ILE A 388 8.75 -6.43 -21.74
N THR A 389 9.80 -6.67 -22.53
CA THR A 389 10.94 -5.74 -22.66
C THR A 389 10.51 -4.39 -23.24
N GLU A 390 9.53 -4.36 -24.14
CA GLU A 390 8.96 -3.12 -24.67
C GLU A 390 8.36 -2.25 -23.54
N ILE A 391 7.66 -2.89 -22.61
CA ILE A 391 7.09 -2.23 -21.45
C ILE A 391 8.19 -1.71 -20.52
N LEU A 392 9.21 -2.53 -20.24
CA LEU A 392 10.33 -2.13 -19.40
C LEU A 392 11.11 -0.95 -19.98
N ASP A 393 11.31 -0.94 -21.30
CA ASP A 393 12.00 0.16 -22.00
C ASP A 393 11.22 1.47 -21.92
N MET A 394 9.89 1.41 -21.93
CA MET A 394 9.04 2.58 -21.71
C MET A 394 9.18 3.12 -20.28
N LEU A 395 9.24 2.25 -19.28
CA LEU A 395 9.38 2.65 -17.88
C LEU A 395 10.72 3.33 -17.56
N ARG A 396 11.72 3.20 -18.43
CA ARG A 396 12.98 3.97 -18.35
C ARG A 396 12.82 5.44 -18.65
N GLN A 397 11.74 5.83 -19.34
CA GLN A 397 11.47 7.23 -19.63
C GLN A 397 10.69 7.83 -18.44
N PRO A 398 10.91 9.11 -18.12
CA PRO A 398 10.07 9.82 -17.17
C PRO A 398 8.63 9.79 -17.68
N GLN A 399 7.77 9.07 -16.96
CA GLN A 399 6.36 8.97 -17.29
C GLN A 399 5.57 9.31 -16.04
N PRO A 400 4.57 10.19 -16.11
CA PRO A 400 3.70 10.41 -14.98
C PRO A 400 2.93 9.10 -14.72
N LEU A 401 3.21 8.46 -13.60
CA LEU A 401 2.24 7.55 -13.02
C LEU A 401 1.04 8.40 -12.62
N LEU A 402 -0.16 7.89 -12.86
CA LEU A 402 -1.38 8.57 -12.48
C LEU A 402 -1.33 8.91 -11.00
N GLU A 403 -1.56 10.17 -10.65
CA GLU A 403 -1.75 10.55 -9.26
C GLU A 403 -2.95 9.77 -8.72
N ALA A 404 -2.64 8.89 -7.82
CA ALA A 404 -3.53 7.85 -7.40
C ALA A 404 -4.83 8.41 -6.81
N GLU A 405 -4.76 9.50 -6.04
CA GLU A 405 -5.91 10.05 -5.32
C GLU A 405 -7.01 10.55 -6.26
N HIS A 406 -6.67 11.40 -7.22
CA HIS A 406 -7.62 11.93 -8.20
C HIS A 406 -8.14 10.85 -9.15
N PHE A 407 -7.24 9.96 -9.56
CA PHE A 407 -7.60 8.87 -10.46
C PHE A 407 -8.67 7.96 -9.87
N PHE A 408 -8.55 7.56 -8.60
CA PHE A 408 -9.48 6.62 -8.01
C PHE A 408 -10.81 7.25 -7.59
N MET A 409 -10.79 8.50 -7.11
CA MET A 409 -12.02 9.21 -6.81
C MET A 409 -12.87 9.36 -8.09
N THR A 410 -12.26 9.87 -9.16
CA THR A 410 -12.91 9.99 -10.46
C THR A 410 -13.24 8.62 -11.05
N GLY A 411 -12.31 7.65 -10.93
CA GLY A 411 -12.50 6.29 -11.42
C GLY A 411 -13.65 5.56 -10.75
N LYS A 412 -13.91 5.79 -9.47
CA LYS A 412 -15.06 5.19 -8.76
C LYS A 412 -16.39 5.74 -9.28
N VAL A 413 -16.50 7.05 -9.43
CA VAL A 413 -17.68 7.69 -10.02
C VAL A 413 -17.90 7.21 -11.46
N PHE A 414 -16.82 7.18 -12.23
CA PHE A 414 -16.83 6.70 -13.60
C PHE A 414 -17.24 5.23 -13.70
N ALA A 415 -16.66 4.35 -12.87
CA ALA A 415 -16.98 2.92 -12.87
C ALA A 415 -18.43 2.65 -12.51
N ASP A 416 -19.03 3.40 -11.57
CA ASP A 416 -20.45 3.29 -11.23
C ASP A 416 -21.33 3.67 -12.42
N ALA A 417 -21.07 4.79 -13.07
CA ALA A 417 -21.81 5.24 -14.23
C ALA A 417 -21.72 4.24 -15.39
N ILE A 418 -20.51 3.76 -15.68
CA ILE A 418 -20.26 2.80 -16.76
C ILE A 418 -20.86 1.44 -16.45
N GLY A 419 -20.76 0.97 -15.21
CA GLY A 419 -21.40 -0.25 -14.75
C GLY A 419 -22.90 -0.24 -15.04
N LYS A 420 -23.60 0.82 -14.65
CA LYS A 420 -25.04 1.03 -14.92
C LYS A 420 -25.37 1.07 -16.39
N TYR A 421 -24.52 1.71 -17.21
CA TYR A 421 -24.68 1.70 -18.65
C TYR A 421 -24.54 0.28 -19.25
N ILE A 422 -23.49 -0.46 -18.83
CA ILE A 422 -23.17 -1.78 -19.37
C ILE A 422 -24.31 -2.78 -19.08
N ILE A 423 -24.86 -2.78 -17.87
CA ILE A 423 -26.00 -3.63 -17.50
C ILE A 423 -27.34 -3.13 -18.06
N GLY A 424 -27.41 -1.89 -18.51
CA GLY A 424 -28.58 -1.31 -19.18
C GLY A 424 -29.51 -0.50 -18.30
N GLU A 425 -29.05 -0.13 -17.10
CA GLU A 425 -29.78 0.78 -16.19
C GLU A 425 -29.68 2.22 -16.66
N PHE A 426 -28.54 2.63 -17.24
CA PHE A 426 -28.32 3.97 -17.79
C PHE A 426 -28.32 3.94 -19.32
N SER A 427 -28.87 5.00 -19.93
CA SER A 427 -28.59 5.42 -21.31
C SER A 427 -27.22 6.13 -21.36
N TYR A 428 -26.71 6.38 -22.56
CA TYR A 428 -25.47 7.17 -22.69
C TYR A 428 -25.62 8.60 -22.20
N ASP A 429 -26.75 9.25 -22.48
CA ASP A 429 -27.06 10.62 -22.03
C ASP A 429 -27.07 10.72 -20.49
N GLU A 430 -27.56 9.68 -19.82
CA GLU A 430 -27.54 9.61 -18.34
C GLU A 430 -26.10 9.44 -17.82
N VAL A 431 -25.23 8.71 -18.52
CA VAL A 431 -23.81 8.65 -18.16
C VAL A 431 -23.16 10.04 -18.28
N GLU A 432 -23.37 10.73 -19.39
CA GLU A 432 -22.84 12.09 -19.58
C GLU A 432 -23.30 13.05 -18.49
N GLN A 433 -24.60 13.02 -18.16
CA GLN A 433 -25.14 13.84 -17.07
C GLN A 433 -24.57 13.48 -15.68
N TYR A 434 -24.26 12.20 -15.46
CA TYR A 434 -23.69 11.72 -14.20
C TYR A 434 -22.23 12.14 -14.05
N LEU A 435 -21.46 12.07 -15.12
CA LEU A 435 -20.04 12.47 -15.14
C LEU A 435 -19.83 13.99 -15.17
N SER A 436 -20.85 14.77 -15.53
CA SER A 436 -20.81 16.23 -15.55
C SER A 436 -21.09 16.89 -14.19
N LYS A 437 -21.46 16.11 -13.18
CA LYS A 437 -21.74 16.55 -11.80
C LYS A 437 -20.48 16.49 -10.95
#